data_4886d652561e725d18d1a78c322186a3
#
_entry.id   4886d652561e725d18d1a78c322186a3
#
_cell.length_a   1.000
_cell.length_b   1.000
_cell.length_c   1.000
_cell.angle_alpha   90.00
_cell.angle_beta   90.00
_cell.angle_gamma   90.00
#
_symmetry.space_group_name_H-M   'P 1'
#
loop_
_entity.id
_entity.type
_entity.pdbx_description
1 polymer ?
#
loop_
_entity_poly.entity_id
_entity_poly.type
_entity_poly.pdbx_seq_one_letter_code
_entity_poly.pdbx_strand_id
1 'polypeptide(L)'
;MSSNTARHSAIQAITTYKPDAAPLNFADTRPTDIFGSNVFNDRVMRERLPKDVYKSLHKTIAFGERMDPSIADTVAAVMKDWAIEKGATHFTHVFYPLTGQTAEKHDSFLMPDGTGGVIAEFSGSMLIRGEPDASSFPSGGLRSTFEARGYTAWDVTSPAYIMENPNGTFLCIPTMFLSWTGVALDKKTPLLRSMQAVNE
;
A
#
# COMPACT_ATOMS: atom_id res chain seq x y z
N MET A 1 -4.67 -19.12 32.71
CA MET A 1 -4.93 -17.68 32.92
C MET A 1 -6.34 -17.38 32.44
N SER A 2 -7.12 -16.62 33.19
CA SER A 2 -8.50 -16.30 32.75
C SER A 2 -8.43 -15.37 31.53
N SER A 3 -9.41 -15.47 30.64
CA SER A 3 -9.52 -14.62 29.44
C SER A 3 -9.51 -13.12 29.78
N ASN A 4 -9.93 -12.77 30.98
CA ASN A 4 -9.95 -11.41 31.49
C ASN A 4 -8.55 -10.86 31.76
N THR A 5 -7.63 -11.68 32.29
CA THR A 5 -6.24 -11.27 32.56
C THR A 5 -5.49 -11.01 31.25
N ALA A 6 -5.66 -11.85 30.23
CA ALA A 6 -5.05 -11.66 28.91
C ALA A 6 -5.57 -10.37 28.23
N ARG A 7 -6.86 -10.09 28.35
CA ARG A 7 -7.48 -8.86 27.83
C ARG A 7 -6.94 -7.61 28.54
N HIS A 8 -6.83 -7.62 29.86
CA HIS A 8 -6.24 -6.51 30.61
C HIS A 8 -4.78 -6.28 30.25
N SER A 9 -3.99 -7.34 30.11
CA SER A 9 -2.60 -7.23 29.68
C SER A 9 -2.45 -6.63 28.28
N ALA A 10 -3.34 -7.02 27.35
CA ALA A 10 -3.33 -6.45 26.00
C ALA A 10 -3.71 -4.96 25.99
N ILE A 11 -4.73 -4.57 26.78
CA ILE A 11 -5.14 -3.18 26.93
C ILE A 11 -3.98 -2.36 27.55
N GLN A 12 -3.34 -2.90 28.58
CA GLN A 12 -2.21 -2.22 29.23
C GLN A 12 -1.03 -2.07 28.28
N ALA A 13 -0.70 -3.09 27.48
CA ALA A 13 0.35 -3.01 26.47
C ALA A 13 0.09 -1.91 25.45
N ILE A 14 -1.15 -1.77 24.98
CA ILE A 14 -1.54 -0.71 24.01
C ILE A 14 -1.50 0.67 24.66
N THR A 15 -2.01 0.82 25.89
CA THR A 15 -2.08 2.12 26.57
C THR A 15 -0.73 2.61 27.07
N THR A 16 0.21 1.71 27.33
CA THR A 16 1.57 2.04 27.77
C THR A 16 2.59 2.09 26.64
N TYR A 17 2.16 1.75 25.41
CA TYR A 17 3.04 1.78 24.25
C TYR A 17 3.60 3.19 24.04
N LYS A 18 4.91 3.24 23.92
CA LYS A 18 5.63 4.45 23.49
C LYS A 18 6.39 4.11 22.21
N PRO A 19 6.24 4.91 21.15
CA PRO A 19 7.06 4.72 19.96
C PRO A 19 8.55 4.84 20.30
N ASP A 20 9.36 3.96 19.75
CA ASP A 20 10.82 4.05 19.87
C ASP A 20 11.41 5.22 19.07
N ALA A 21 10.60 5.83 18.20
CA ALA A 21 11.02 6.99 17.44
C ALA A 21 11.23 8.20 18.37
N ALA A 22 12.38 8.85 18.25
CA ALA A 22 12.63 10.12 18.92
C ALA A 22 11.57 11.13 18.50
N PRO A 23 11.00 11.90 19.45
CA PRO A 23 10.03 12.93 19.10
C PRO A 23 10.64 13.93 18.13
N LEU A 24 9.89 14.29 17.08
CA LEU A 24 10.32 15.31 16.12
C LEU A 24 10.53 16.64 16.82
N ASN A 25 11.74 17.19 16.71
CA ASN A 25 12.02 18.54 17.14
C ASN A 25 11.78 19.51 15.98
N PHE A 26 10.65 20.20 15.99
CA PHE A 26 10.28 21.14 14.94
C PHE A 26 11.16 22.40 14.91
N ALA A 27 11.99 22.65 15.94
CA ALA A 27 13.00 23.72 15.89
C ALA A 27 14.17 23.35 14.95
N ASP A 28 14.49 22.07 14.85
CA ASP A 28 15.62 21.57 14.05
C ASP A 28 15.19 20.92 12.75
N THR A 29 13.89 20.60 12.60
CA THR A 29 13.37 19.89 11.44
C THR A 29 12.29 20.72 10.74
N ARG A 30 12.57 21.12 9.52
CA ARG A 30 11.60 21.91 8.75
C ARG A 30 10.43 21.02 8.30
N PRO A 31 9.17 21.51 8.41
CA PRO A 31 8.00 20.77 7.93
C PRO A 31 8.12 20.33 6.47
N THR A 32 8.80 21.12 5.62
CA THR A 32 9.07 20.82 4.22
C THR A 32 9.94 19.56 4.02
N ASP A 33 10.76 19.22 4.99
CA ASP A 33 11.67 18.06 4.90
C ASP A 33 10.96 16.78 5.37
N ILE A 34 9.91 16.93 6.19
CA ILE A 34 9.11 15.83 6.74
C ILE A 34 7.94 15.51 5.82
N PHE A 35 7.27 16.52 5.29
CA PHE A 35 6.05 16.35 4.51
C PHE A 35 6.28 15.49 3.26
N GLY A 36 5.60 14.36 3.20
CA GLY A 36 5.72 13.42 2.09
C GLY A 36 7.03 12.62 2.07
N SER A 37 7.87 12.69 3.12
CA SER A 37 9.15 11.94 3.17
C SER A 37 8.95 10.42 3.13
N ASN A 38 7.82 9.94 3.62
CA ASN A 38 7.43 8.53 3.64
C ASN A 38 6.42 8.18 2.53
N VAL A 39 6.34 8.98 1.47
CA VAL A 39 5.44 8.76 0.33
C VAL A 39 6.25 8.52 -0.93
N PHE A 40 5.94 7.48 -1.68
CA PHE A 40 6.50 7.19 -3.01
C PHE A 40 5.85 8.12 -4.03
N ASN A 41 6.15 9.42 -3.89
CA ASN A 41 5.56 10.50 -4.64
C ASN A 41 6.26 10.75 -5.98
N ASP A 42 5.77 11.71 -6.76
CA ASP A 42 6.32 12.06 -8.06
C ASP A 42 7.82 12.40 -8.02
N ARG A 43 8.29 13.07 -6.97
CA ARG A 43 9.73 13.39 -6.80
C ARG A 43 10.55 12.11 -6.66
N VAL A 44 10.13 11.17 -5.79
CA VAL A 44 10.82 9.90 -5.58
C VAL A 44 10.78 9.04 -6.84
N MET A 45 9.64 9.00 -7.53
CA MET A 45 9.52 8.28 -8.80
C MET A 45 10.46 8.85 -9.86
N ARG A 46 10.53 10.16 -9.99
CA ARG A 46 11.41 10.85 -10.96
C ARG A 46 12.90 10.65 -10.70
N GLU A 47 13.27 10.60 -9.42
CA GLU A 47 14.66 10.42 -8.99
C GLU A 47 15.13 8.97 -9.16
N ARG A 48 14.24 8.00 -8.97
CA ARG A 48 14.61 6.58 -8.83
C ARG A 48 14.26 5.71 -10.03
N LEU A 49 13.18 6.01 -10.73
CA LEU A 49 12.78 5.22 -11.89
C LEU A 49 13.60 5.57 -13.14
N PRO A 50 13.89 4.60 -14.01
CA PRO A 50 14.35 4.88 -15.36
C PRO A 50 13.42 5.88 -16.07
N LYS A 51 13.97 6.76 -16.88
CA LYS A 51 13.23 7.88 -17.50
C LYS A 51 12.02 7.44 -18.34
N ASP A 52 12.14 6.34 -19.05
CA ASP A 52 11.10 5.74 -19.88
C ASP A 52 9.99 5.12 -19.01
N VAL A 53 10.36 4.40 -17.95
CA VAL A 53 9.44 3.82 -16.97
C VAL A 53 8.68 4.93 -16.24
N TYR A 54 9.38 5.97 -15.77
CA TYR A 54 8.72 7.12 -15.14
C TYR A 54 7.73 7.79 -16.09
N LYS A 55 8.10 8.04 -17.35
CA LYS A 55 7.19 8.66 -18.33
C LYS A 55 5.96 7.80 -18.59
N SER A 56 6.12 6.48 -18.72
CA SER A 56 5.01 5.56 -18.92
C SER A 56 4.06 5.56 -17.71
N LEU A 57 4.60 5.43 -16.50
CA LEU A 57 3.82 5.46 -15.27
C LEU A 57 3.11 6.80 -15.07
N HIS A 58 3.79 7.92 -15.35
CA HIS A 58 3.22 9.25 -15.24
C HIS A 58 2.04 9.48 -16.18
N LYS A 59 2.05 8.93 -17.40
CA LYS A 59 0.91 8.98 -18.31
C LYS A 59 -0.32 8.28 -17.73
N THR A 60 -0.13 7.12 -17.12
CA THR A 60 -1.20 6.41 -16.42
C THR A 60 -1.77 7.25 -15.29
N ILE A 61 -0.91 7.86 -14.46
CA ILE A 61 -1.32 8.67 -13.32
C ILE A 61 -2.05 9.96 -13.76
N ALA A 62 -1.49 10.68 -14.73
CA ALA A 62 -1.95 12.00 -15.10
C ALA A 62 -3.13 11.99 -16.08
N PHE A 63 -3.19 11.01 -16.97
CA PHE A 63 -4.14 10.97 -18.08
C PHE A 63 -5.07 9.76 -18.04
N GLY A 64 -4.91 8.85 -17.07
CA GLY A 64 -5.72 7.65 -16.97
C GLY A 64 -5.46 6.63 -18.09
N GLU A 65 -4.31 6.73 -18.77
CA GLU A 65 -3.92 5.74 -19.77
C GLU A 65 -3.73 4.37 -19.10
N ARG A 66 -3.99 3.30 -19.84
CA ARG A 66 -3.76 1.95 -19.33
C ARG A 66 -2.29 1.78 -19.00
N MET A 67 -2.01 1.24 -17.81
CA MET A 67 -0.66 0.93 -17.39
C MET A 67 -0.04 -0.13 -18.31
N ASP A 68 1.19 0.12 -18.74
CA ASP A 68 1.99 -0.87 -19.46
C ASP A 68 2.49 -1.95 -18.48
N PRO A 69 2.06 -3.22 -18.63
CA PRO A 69 2.49 -4.28 -17.71
C PRO A 69 4.00 -4.52 -17.72
N SER A 70 4.70 -4.18 -18.79
CA SER A 70 6.14 -4.42 -18.93
C SER A 70 7.00 -3.62 -17.96
N ILE A 71 6.47 -2.49 -17.44
CA ILE A 71 7.20 -1.66 -16.47
C ILE A 71 7.00 -2.12 -15.02
N ALA A 72 6.06 -3.01 -14.76
CA ALA A 72 5.62 -3.35 -13.41
C ALA A 72 6.76 -3.90 -12.53
N ASP A 73 7.58 -4.79 -13.06
CA ASP A 73 8.71 -5.36 -12.32
C ASP A 73 9.75 -4.30 -11.95
N THR A 74 10.03 -3.37 -12.87
CA THR A 74 10.97 -2.28 -12.60
C THR A 74 10.43 -1.34 -11.53
N VAL A 75 9.13 -0.99 -11.59
CA VAL A 75 8.51 -0.14 -10.57
C VAL A 75 8.50 -0.85 -9.22
N ALA A 76 8.17 -2.13 -9.19
CA ALA A 76 8.16 -2.92 -7.96
C ALA A 76 9.55 -3.01 -7.33
N ALA A 77 10.59 -3.30 -8.11
CA ALA A 77 11.96 -3.37 -7.62
C ALA A 77 12.41 -2.04 -6.99
N VAL A 78 12.20 -0.93 -7.69
CA VAL A 78 12.55 0.41 -7.20
C VAL A 78 11.75 0.80 -5.96
N MET A 79 10.45 0.47 -5.92
CA MET A 79 9.59 0.73 -4.78
C MET A 79 10.02 -0.10 -3.56
N LYS A 80 10.38 -1.37 -3.75
CA LYS A 80 10.92 -2.24 -2.70
C LYS A 80 12.23 -1.67 -2.14
N ASP A 81 13.18 -1.32 -3.00
CA ASP A 81 14.48 -0.81 -2.55
C ASP A 81 14.29 0.48 -1.75
N TRP A 82 13.45 1.40 -2.23
CA TRP A 82 13.08 2.61 -1.49
C TRP A 82 12.43 2.29 -0.13
N ALA A 83 11.54 1.30 -0.09
CA ALA A 83 10.86 0.92 1.14
C ALA A 83 11.83 0.30 2.15
N ILE A 84 12.75 -0.56 1.71
CA ILE A 84 13.78 -1.17 2.56
C ILE A 84 14.73 -0.09 3.13
N GLU A 85 15.13 0.90 2.33
CA GLU A 85 15.91 2.04 2.82
C GLU A 85 15.18 2.85 3.90
N LYS A 86 13.84 2.84 3.88
CA LYS A 86 12.99 3.43 4.92
C LYS A 86 12.72 2.50 6.11
N GLY A 87 13.34 1.34 6.14
CA GLY A 87 13.20 0.35 7.21
C GLY A 87 12.01 -0.59 7.08
N ALA A 88 11.31 -0.59 5.95
CA ALA A 88 10.21 -1.52 5.74
C ALA A 88 10.73 -2.95 5.55
N THR A 89 10.11 -3.91 6.25
CA THR A 89 10.41 -5.33 6.16
C THR A 89 9.31 -6.12 5.46
N HIS A 90 8.13 -5.53 5.38
CA HIS A 90 6.90 -6.11 4.85
C HIS A 90 6.18 -5.12 3.95
N PHE A 91 5.26 -5.63 3.16
CA PHE A 91 4.31 -4.82 2.40
C PHE A 91 2.87 -5.29 2.66
N THR A 92 1.93 -4.41 2.44
CA THR A 92 0.50 -4.71 2.53
C THR A 92 -0.26 -3.94 1.47
N HIS A 93 -1.30 -4.56 0.93
CA HIS A 93 -2.24 -3.90 0.06
C HIS A 93 -3.40 -3.35 0.90
N VAL A 94 -3.68 -2.07 0.77
CA VAL A 94 -4.71 -1.37 1.56
C VAL A 94 -5.83 -0.89 0.67
N PHE A 95 -7.07 -1.15 1.10
CA PHE A 95 -8.28 -0.69 0.43
C PHE A 95 -8.94 0.43 1.24
N TYR A 96 -8.62 1.66 0.92
CA TYR A 96 -8.99 2.83 1.69
C TYR A 96 -10.49 3.06 1.91
N PRO A 97 -11.40 2.81 0.97
CA PRO A 97 -12.83 3.00 1.23
C PRO A 97 -13.37 2.28 2.46
N LEU A 98 -12.63 1.26 2.92
CA LEU A 98 -12.94 0.49 4.13
C LEU A 98 -11.82 0.59 5.18
N THR A 99 -11.02 1.63 5.14
CA THR A 99 -9.89 1.86 6.05
C THR A 99 -10.30 1.75 7.52
N GLY A 100 -9.49 1.03 8.29
CA GLY A 100 -9.76 0.72 9.69
C GLY A 100 -10.80 -0.37 9.88
N GLN A 101 -11.39 -0.89 8.82
CA GLN A 101 -12.40 -1.94 8.86
C GLN A 101 -12.03 -3.20 8.05
N THR A 102 -10.95 -3.16 7.28
CA THR A 102 -10.43 -4.33 6.56
C THR A 102 -9.27 -4.94 7.32
N ALA A 103 -9.20 -6.27 7.33
CA ALA A 103 -8.01 -6.96 7.77
C ALA A 103 -6.91 -6.77 6.70
N GLU A 104 -5.74 -6.32 7.15
CA GLU A 104 -4.58 -6.16 6.30
C GLU A 104 -3.74 -7.44 6.35
N LYS A 105 -3.40 -7.99 5.19
CA LYS A 105 -2.44 -9.08 5.08
C LYS A 105 -1.06 -8.48 4.85
N HIS A 106 -0.14 -8.74 5.77
CA HIS A 106 1.25 -8.29 5.67
C HIS A 106 2.10 -9.41 5.10
N ASP A 107 2.72 -9.18 3.96
CA ASP A 107 3.64 -10.11 3.32
C ASP A 107 5.08 -9.60 3.50
N SER A 108 5.99 -10.54 3.80
CA SER A 108 7.42 -10.22 3.92
C SER A 108 8.04 -9.99 2.55
N PHE A 109 9.00 -9.06 2.47
CA PHE A 109 9.88 -8.98 1.31
C PHE A 109 10.87 -10.16 1.22
N LEU A 110 11.08 -10.87 2.33
CA LEU A 110 12.05 -11.97 2.37
C LEU A 110 11.42 -13.26 1.85
N MET A 111 12.05 -13.83 0.84
CA MET A 111 11.69 -15.12 0.25
C MET A 111 12.87 -16.09 0.38
N PRO A 112 12.64 -17.40 0.63
CA PRO A 112 13.71 -18.40 0.58
C PRO A 112 14.36 -18.44 -0.81
N ASP A 113 15.70 -18.49 -0.85
CA ASP A 113 16.46 -18.57 -2.11
C ASP A 113 16.61 -20.00 -2.62
N GLY A 114 16.05 -20.99 -1.92
CA GLY A 114 16.15 -22.40 -2.26
C GLY A 114 17.48 -23.06 -1.88
N THR A 115 18.44 -22.31 -1.38
CA THR A 115 19.78 -22.81 -0.97
C THR A 115 20.03 -22.72 0.53
N GLY A 116 19.03 -22.32 1.32
CA GLY A 116 19.10 -22.13 2.77
C GLY A 116 19.35 -20.68 3.19
N GLY A 117 19.37 -19.76 2.22
CA GLY A 117 19.40 -18.33 2.42
C GLY A 117 18.05 -17.67 2.12
N VAL A 118 18.05 -16.32 2.09
CA VAL A 118 16.89 -15.50 1.77
C VAL A 118 17.27 -14.39 0.78
N ILE A 119 16.36 -14.06 -0.10
CA ILE A 119 16.45 -12.90 -0.99
C ILE A 119 15.31 -11.92 -0.67
N ALA A 120 15.53 -10.66 -0.95
CA ALA A 120 14.48 -9.66 -0.91
C ALA A 120 13.81 -9.58 -2.29
N GLU A 121 12.57 -10.03 -2.39
CA GLU A 121 11.81 -10.08 -3.64
C GLU A 121 10.52 -9.29 -3.52
N PHE A 122 10.20 -8.54 -4.57
CA PHE A 122 8.92 -7.91 -4.78
C PHE A 122 8.72 -7.70 -6.28
N SER A 123 7.95 -8.57 -6.88
CA SER A 123 7.70 -8.57 -8.32
C SER A 123 6.58 -7.62 -8.73
N GLY A 124 6.52 -7.28 -10.00
CA GLY A 124 5.41 -6.50 -10.55
C GLY A 124 4.06 -7.19 -10.38
N SER A 125 4.01 -8.51 -10.40
CA SER A 125 2.78 -9.25 -10.10
C SER A 125 2.36 -9.10 -8.64
N MET A 126 3.30 -9.06 -7.70
CA MET A 126 3.04 -8.79 -6.28
C MET A 126 2.60 -7.35 -6.06
N LEU A 127 3.15 -6.40 -6.80
CA LEU A 127 2.73 -5.01 -6.77
C LEU A 127 1.29 -4.83 -7.29
N ILE A 128 1.00 -5.40 -8.46
CA ILE A 128 -0.28 -5.17 -9.14
C ILE A 128 -1.43 -5.92 -8.49
N ARG A 129 -1.22 -7.17 -8.10
CA ARG A 129 -2.27 -8.02 -7.53
C ARG A 129 -2.31 -7.88 -6.03
N GLY A 130 -3.25 -7.08 -5.52
CA GLY A 130 -3.60 -7.15 -4.12
C GLY A 130 -4.33 -8.47 -3.82
N GLU A 131 -4.11 -9.01 -2.64
CA GLU A 131 -4.84 -10.19 -2.15
C GLU A 131 -6.03 -9.90 -1.22
N PRO A 132 -6.38 -8.65 -0.81
CA PRO A 132 -7.59 -8.47 -0.05
C PRO A 132 -8.76 -8.88 -0.94
N ASP A 133 -9.31 -10.05 -0.65
CA ASP A 133 -10.60 -10.45 -1.17
C ASP A 133 -11.72 -9.87 -0.29
N ALA A 134 -12.96 -10.12 -0.66
CA ALA A 134 -14.08 -9.62 0.12
C ALA A 134 -14.17 -10.25 1.53
N SER A 135 -13.43 -11.32 1.84
CA SER A 135 -13.35 -11.93 3.16
C SER A 135 -12.62 -11.05 4.18
N SER A 136 -11.80 -10.10 3.73
CA SER A 136 -11.17 -9.08 4.56
C SER A 136 -12.16 -8.06 5.12
N PHE A 137 -13.38 -7.99 4.60
CA PHE A 137 -14.37 -7.04 5.07
C PHE A 137 -14.95 -7.45 6.43
N PRO A 138 -15.28 -6.50 7.33
CA PRO A 138 -15.84 -6.81 8.65
C PRO A 138 -17.13 -7.61 8.59
N SER A 139 -17.89 -7.49 7.51
CA SER A 139 -19.09 -8.29 7.23
C SER A 139 -18.80 -9.76 6.88
N GLY A 140 -17.52 -10.19 6.91
CA GLY A 140 -17.10 -11.47 6.38
C GLY A 140 -17.25 -11.58 4.86
N GLY A 141 -17.53 -10.47 4.20
CA GLY A 141 -17.68 -10.37 2.76
C GLY A 141 -18.91 -11.06 2.18
N LEU A 142 -19.85 -11.50 3.01
CA LEU A 142 -21.01 -12.30 2.56
C LEU A 142 -21.74 -11.66 1.39
N ARG A 143 -22.11 -10.37 1.49
CA ARG A 143 -22.77 -9.66 0.42
C ARG A 143 -21.79 -9.19 -0.64
N SER A 144 -20.67 -8.64 -0.20
CA SER A 144 -19.65 -8.12 -1.09
C SER A 144 -18.99 -9.21 -1.93
N THR A 145 -18.79 -10.42 -1.37
CA THR A 145 -18.26 -11.57 -2.11
C THR A 145 -19.22 -12.07 -3.18
N PHE A 146 -20.52 -12.00 -2.92
CA PHE A 146 -21.54 -12.40 -3.88
C PHE A 146 -21.68 -11.39 -5.02
N GLU A 147 -21.64 -10.10 -4.70
CA GLU A 147 -21.79 -9.00 -5.68
C GLU A 147 -20.49 -8.62 -6.37
N ALA A 148 -19.38 -8.71 -5.65
CA ALA A 148 -18.05 -8.34 -6.12
C ALA A 148 -17.12 -9.55 -6.19
N ARG A 149 -17.43 -10.52 -7.00
CA ARG A 149 -16.49 -11.54 -7.44
C ARG A 149 -15.43 -10.89 -8.32
N GLY A 150 -14.56 -10.13 -7.69
CA GLY A 150 -13.52 -9.38 -8.33
C GLY A 150 -12.19 -9.66 -7.67
N TYR A 151 -11.24 -8.85 -8.00
CA TYR A 151 -9.92 -8.86 -7.42
C TYR A 151 -9.51 -7.42 -7.12
N THR A 152 -8.53 -7.27 -6.23
CA THR A 152 -7.91 -5.97 -5.99
C THR A 152 -6.71 -5.80 -6.90
N ALA A 153 -6.47 -4.58 -7.30
CA ALA A 153 -5.29 -4.20 -8.06
C ALA A 153 -4.70 -2.91 -7.51
N TRP A 154 -3.41 -2.71 -7.72
CA TRP A 154 -2.74 -1.48 -7.37
C TRP A 154 -3.46 -0.26 -7.96
N ASP A 155 -3.81 0.70 -7.12
CA ASP A 155 -4.31 2.01 -7.53
C ASP A 155 -3.13 2.94 -7.79
N VAL A 156 -2.68 3.02 -9.02
CA VAL A 156 -1.55 3.87 -9.43
C VAL A 156 -1.79 5.37 -9.21
N THR A 157 -3.05 5.80 -9.05
CA THR A 157 -3.40 7.20 -8.80
C THR A 157 -3.24 7.60 -7.34
N SER A 158 -3.00 6.63 -6.46
CA SER A 158 -2.73 6.83 -5.05
C SER A 158 -1.30 6.39 -4.75
N PRO A 159 -0.44 7.29 -4.25
CA PRO A 159 0.94 6.93 -4.01
C PRO A 159 1.04 5.89 -2.88
N ALA A 160 1.95 4.92 -3.04
CA ALA A 160 2.35 4.04 -1.96
C ALA A 160 3.09 4.83 -0.88
N TYR A 161 3.07 4.35 0.35
CA TYR A 161 3.67 5.06 1.48
C TYR A 161 4.18 4.10 2.54
N ILE A 162 5.09 4.59 3.37
CA ILE A 162 5.61 3.85 4.53
C ILE A 162 4.75 4.18 5.74
N MET A 163 4.35 3.14 6.44
CA MET A 163 3.66 3.22 7.73
C MET A 163 4.51 2.53 8.79
N GLU A 164 4.66 3.21 9.90
CA GLU A 164 5.30 2.68 11.10
C GLU A 164 4.23 2.40 12.16
N ASN A 165 4.28 1.22 12.75
CA ASN A 165 3.42 0.85 13.86
C ASN A 165 4.17 -0.06 14.85
N PRO A 166 3.58 -0.43 16.01
CA PRO A 166 4.24 -1.30 16.99
C PRO A 166 4.74 -2.64 16.46
N ASN A 167 4.17 -3.11 15.36
CA ASN A 167 4.52 -4.41 14.76
C ASN A 167 5.60 -4.29 13.69
N GLY A 168 6.06 -3.09 13.37
CA GLY A 168 7.13 -2.85 12.41
C GLY A 168 6.81 -1.76 11.39
N THR A 169 7.66 -1.66 10.39
CA THR A 169 7.56 -0.70 9.29
C THR A 169 7.13 -1.42 8.02
N PHE A 170 6.13 -0.89 7.35
CA PHE A 170 5.48 -1.53 6.20
C PHE A 170 5.40 -0.59 5.01
N LEU A 171 5.53 -1.16 3.82
CA LEU A 171 5.11 -0.51 2.59
C LEU A 171 3.60 -0.73 2.40
N CYS A 172 2.84 0.34 2.41
CA CYS A 172 1.41 0.31 2.14
C CYS A 172 1.14 0.65 0.67
N ILE A 173 0.43 -0.24 -0.02
CA ILE A 173 0.11 -0.13 -1.45
C ILE A 173 -1.40 0.08 -1.58
N PRO A 174 -1.86 1.29 -1.94
CA PRO A 174 -3.28 1.53 -2.16
C PRO A 174 -3.82 0.70 -3.30
N THR A 175 -4.99 0.11 -3.11
CA THR A 175 -5.66 -0.74 -4.09
C THR A 175 -7.04 -0.23 -4.44
N MET A 176 -7.50 -0.63 -5.61
CA MET A 176 -8.88 -0.51 -6.06
C MET A 176 -9.48 -1.91 -6.21
N PHE A 177 -10.79 -2.01 -6.06
CA PHE A 177 -11.55 -3.23 -6.30
C PHE A 177 -12.01 -3.27 -7.75
N LEU A 178 -11.74 -4.38 -8.44
CA LEU A 178 -12.09 -4.60 -9.83
C LEU A 178 -13.05 -5.78 -9.97
N SER A 179 -14.07 -5.66 -10.80
CA SER A 179 -14.87 -6.79 -11.26
C SER A 179 -14.05 -7.73 -12.16
N TRP A 180 -14.58 -8.91 -12.45
CA TRP A 180 -14.00 -9.83 -13.42
C TRP A 180 -13.83 -9.23 -14.83
N THR A 181 -14.62 -8.23 -15.15
CA THR A 181 -14.56 -7.50 -16.43
C THR A 181 -13.57 -6.33 -16.39
N GLY A 182 -12.89 -6.11 -15.26
CA GLY A 182 -11.93 -5.01 -15.08
C GLY A 182 -12.55 -3.66 -14.76
N VAL A 183 -13.85 -3.62 -14.43
CA VAL A 183 -14.51 -2.38 -14.02
C VAL A 183 -14.21 -2.10 -12.55
N ALA A 184 -13.76 -0.89 -12.23
CA ALA A 184 -13.54 -0.47 -10.85
C ALA A 184 -14.87 -0.38 -10.08
N LEU A 185 -14.90 -1.03 -8.93
CA LEU A 185 -16.09 -1.17 -8.07
C LEU A 185 -16.04 -0.30 -6.82
N ASP A 186 -14.92 0.36 -6.57
CA ASP A 186 -14.78 1.23 -5.41
C ASP A 186 -15.51 2.57 -5.60
N LYS A 187 -15.78 3.26 -4.48
CA LYS A 187 -16.47 4.56 -4.49
C LYS A 187 -15.59 5.71 -5.00
N LYS A 188 -14.28 5.54 -5.03
CA LYS A 188 -13.33 6.57 -5.42
C LYS A 188 -13.35 6.79 -6.93
N THR A 189 -13.41 5.73 -7.73
CA THR A 189 -13.39 5.82 -9.18
C THR A 189 -14.58 6.58 -9.76
N PRO A 190 -15.85 6.35 -9.34
CA PRO A 190 -16.98 7.18 -9.77
C PRO A 190 -16.79 8.66 -9.42
N LEU A 191 -16.24 8.96 -8.25
CA LEU A 191 -15.97 10.34 -7.81
C LEU A 191 -14.91 11.00 -8.69
N LEU A 192 -13.81 10.32 -8.98
CA LEU A 192 -12.75 10.82 -9.86
C LEU A 192 -13.26 11.07 -11.29
N ARG A 193 -14.10 10.18 -11.83
CA ARG A 193 -14.75 10.36 -13.14
C ARG A 193 -15.68 11.57 -13.15
N SER A 194 -16.43 11.77 -12.07
CA SER A 194 -17.29 12.96 -11.94
C SER A 194 -16.46 14.25 -11.88
N MET A 195 -15.36 14.24 -11.17
CA MET A 195 -14.44 15.40 -11.12
C MET A 195 -13.82 15.69 -12.49
N GLN A 196 -13.43 14.67 -13.23
CA GLN A 196 -12.90 14.83 -14.58
C GLN A 196 -13.95 15.44 -15.52
N ALA A 197 -15.16 14.92 -15.51
CA ALA A 197 -16.27 15.44 -16.35
C ALA A 197 -16.67 16.90 -16.02
N VAL A 198 -16.38 17.37 -14.82
CA VAL A 198 -16.59 18.80 -14.44
C VAL A 198 -15.46 19.68 -14.95
N ASN A 199 -14.26 19.14 -15.13
CA ASN A 199 -13.08 19.87 -15.59
C ASN A 199 -12.97 19.94 -17.14
N GLU A 200 -13.71 19.12 -17.87
CA GLU A 200 -13.86 19.15 -19.33
C GLU A 200 -14.94 20.15 -19.76
#